data_8b9f922fd28df22edb5216588647a17a
#
_entry.id   8b9f922fd28df22edb5216588647a17a
#
_cell.length_a   1.000
_cell.length_b   1.000
_cell.length_c   1.000
_cell.angle_alpha   90.00
_cell.angle_beta   90.00
_cell.angle_gamma   90.00
#
_symmetry.space_group_name_H-M   'P 1'
#
loop_
_entity.id
_entity.type
_entity.pdbx_description
1 polymer ?
#
loop_
_entity_poly.entity_id
_entity_poly.type
_entity_poly.pdbx_seq_one_letter_code
_entity_poly.pdbx_strand_id
1 'polypeptide(L)'
;MPSTTIARGNALQTFYVAPSLTPSSVSANTTAAQTFTLPGLQTTDIVSVIGLNGSQTAGIIIAEADCLTAGVLTIQFGNCTGSGATPAAGVYTLQIVRSDGPLPATAV
;
A
#
# COMPACT_ATOMS: atom_id res chain seq x y z
N MET A 1 16.92 -14.44 -15.84
CA MET A 1 16.22 -15.49 -15.12
C MET A 1 16.25 -15.22 -13.62
N PRO A 2 15.12 -15.23 -12.96
CA PRO A 2 15.15 -15.07 -11.50
C PRO A 2 15.80 -16.29 -10.86
N SER A 3 16.55 -16.05 -9.82
CA SER A 3 17.20 -17.09 -9.03
C SER A 3 16.34 -17.44 -7.82
N THR A 4 16.27 -18.71 -7.44
CA THR A 4 15.67 -19.10 -6.17
C THR A 4 16.62 -18.87 -5.00
N THR A 5 17.89 -18.60 -5.28
CA THR A 5 18.91 -18.27 -4.31
C THR A 5 19.31 -16.81 -4.51
N ILE A 6 19.22 -16.00 -3.45
CA ILE A 6 19.52 -14.59 -3.52
C ILE A 6 21.00 -14.40 -3.17
N ALA A 7 21.85 -14.22 -4.19
CA ALA A 7 23.28 -13.95 -4.01
C ALA A 7 23.57 -12.46 -3.82
N ARG A 8 22.61 -11.61 -4.20
CA ARG A 8 22.65 -10.16 -4.08
C ARG A 8 21.22 -9.67 -3.95
N GLY A 9 21.02 -8.39 -3.68
CA GLY A 9 19.69 -7.81 -3.66
C GLY A 9 18.97 -7.98 -4.99
N ASN A 10 17.67 -8.23 -4.96
CA ASN A 10 16.82 -8.42 -6.12
C ASN A 10 15.76 -7.31 -6.27
N ALA A 11 15.92 -6.20 -5.57
CA ALA A 11 15.12 -5.02 -5.79
C ALA A 11 15.71 -4.25 -6.98
N LEU A 12 14.94 -4.09 -8.04
CA LEU A 12 15.36 -3.34 -9.22
C LEU A 12 15.49 -1.86 -8.89
N GLN A 13 14.51 -1.30 -8.21
CA GLN A 13 14.53 0.08 -7.73
C GLN A 13 13.58 0.24 -6.56
N THR A 14 13.86 1.25 -5.75
CA THR A 14 12.98 1.70 -4.68
C THR A 14 12.69 3.17 -4.91
N PHE A 15 11.42 3.55 -4.87
CA PHE A 15 11.05 4.94 -5.04
C PHE A 15 9.86 5.31 -4.16
N TYR A 16 9.64 6.60 -4.02
CA TYR A 16 8.58 7.13 -3.18
C TYR A 16 7.63 7.98 -4.02
N VAL A 17 6.35 7.85 -3.74
CA VAL A 17 5.32 8.71 -4.33
C VAL A 17 4.43 9.24 -3.22
N ALA A 18 3.79 10.37 -3.47
CA ALA A 18 3.00 11.06 -2.47
C ALA A 18 1.67 11.52 -3.08
N PRO A 19 0.75 10.57 -3.37
CA PRO A 19 -0.54 10.95 -3.91
C PRO A 19 -1.44 11.59 -2.86
N SER A 20 -2.30 12.51 -3.32
CA SER A 20 -3.36 13.06 -2.49
C SER A 20 -4.57 12.14 -2.58
N LEU A 21 -5.00 11.59 -1.46
CA LEU A 21 -6.08 10.60 -1.41
C LEU A 21 -7.23 11.12 -0.56
N THR A 22 -8.44 10.72 -0.94
CA THR A 22 -9.68 11.05 -0.22
C THR A 22 -10.44 9.75 0.04
N PRO A 23 -10.09 9.03 1.13
CA PRO A 23 -10.74 7.76 1.43
C PRO A 23 -12.21 7.93 1.82
N SER A 24 -12.97 6.85 1.66
CA SER A 24 -14.37 6.77 2.07
C SER A 24 -14.49 6.19 3.47
N SER A 25 -15.68 6.34 4.06
CA SER A 25 -15.97 5.82 5.39
C SER A 25 -15.81 4.29 5.48
N VAL A 26 -15.31 3.83 6.61
CA VAL A 26 -15.20 2.40 6.95
C VAL A 26 -16.19 2.12 8.08
N SER A 27 -16.97 1.05 7.93
CA SER A 27 -17.95 0.64 8.94
C SER A 27 -17.28 0.24 10.24
N ALA A 28 -18.04 0.29 11.33
CA ALA A 28 -17.54 -0.04 12.67
C ALA A 28 -16.98 -1.46 12.75
N ASN A 29 -15.86 -1.63 13.43
CA ASN A 29 -15.25 -2.91 13.77
C ASN A 29 -15.03 -3.83 12.58
N THR A 30 -14.61 -3.26 11.44
CA THR A 30 -14.35 -4.04 10.23
C THR A 30 -13.24 -3.40 9.40
N THR A 31 -12.91 -4.05 8.30
CA THR A 31 -11.94 -3.54 7.34
C THR A 31 -12.62 -3.33 5.99
N ALA A 32 -12.07 -2.41 5.21
CA ALA A 32 -12.53 -2.17 3.85
C ALA A 32 -11.35 -1.84 2.95
N ALA A 33 -11.29 -2.52 1.82
CA ALA A 33 -10.33 -2.20 0.78
C ALA A 33 -10.86 -1.05 -0.06
N GLN A 34 -10.01 -0.04 -0.31
CA GLN A 34 -10.38 1.09 -1.15
C GLN A 34 -9.34 1.25 -2.25
N THR A 35 -9.81 1.63 -3.42
CA THR A 35 -8.96 1.78 -4.60
C THR A 35 -8.79 3.24 -4.97
N PHE A 36 -7.60 3.56 -5.45
CA PHE A 36 -7.22 4.91 -5.88
C PHE A 36 -6.44 4.79 -7.19
N THR A 37 -6.66 5.72 -8.10
CA THR A 37 -5.88 5.75 -9.34
C THR A 37 -4.47 6.22 -9.04
N LEU A 38 -3.48 5.43 -9.44
CA LEU A 38 -2.07 5.77 -9.31
C LEU A 38 -1.33 5.30 -10.57
N PRO A 39 -1.26 6.14 -11.60
CA PRO A 39 -0.65 5.76 -12.88
C PRO A 39 0.80 5.31 -12.70
N GLY A 40 1.18 4.27 -13.42
CA GLY A 40 2.54 3.73 -13.39
C GLY A 40 2.76 2.62 -12.36
N LEU A 41 1.84 2.43 -11.42
CA LEU A 41 1.95 1.34 -10.46
C LEU A 41 1.73 0.00 -11.16
N GLN A 42 2.55 -0.99 -10.82
CA GLN A 42 2.52 -2.33 -11.43
C GLN A 42 2.07 -3.38 -10.42
N THR A 43 1.44 -4.45 -10.90
CA THR A 43 0.92 -5.51 -10.03
C THR A 43 2.01 -6.29 -9.30
N THR A 44 3.25 -6.21 -9.76
CA THR A 44 4.40 -6.82 -9.10
C THR A 44 5.10 -5.89 -8.11
N ASP A 45 4.66 -4.65 -8.01
CA ASP A 45 5.24 -3.69 -7.08
C ASP A 45 4.87 -4.04 -5.63
N ILE A 46 5.82 -3.84 -4.73
CA ILE A 46 5.61 -3.99 -3.30
C ILE A 46 5.35 -2.60 -2.74
N VAL A 47 4.17 -2.40 -2.16
CA VAL A 47 3.72 -1.07 -1.74
C VAL A 47 3.58 -1.03 -0.23
N SER A 48 4.10 0.02 0.37
CA SER A 48 3.93 0.30 1.81
C SER A 48 3.50 1.74 2.00
N VAL A 49 2.53 1.97 2.87
CA VAL A 49 2.18 3.32 3.31
C VAL A 49 3.06 3.66 4.49
N ILE A 50 3.92 4.67 4.32
CA ILE A 50 4.91 5.02 5.35
C ILE A 50 4.65 6.36 6.00
N GLY A 51 3.73 7.15 5.49
CA GLY A 51 3.44 8.45 6.08
C GLY A 51 2.16 9.07 5.58
N LEU A 52 1.73 10.09 6.30
CA LEU A 52 0.60 10.94 5.96
C LEU A 52 0.99 12.34 6.38
N ASN A 53 0.62 13.35 5.60
CA ASN A 53 0.96 14.74 5.90
C ASN A 53 0.11 15.37 7.03
N GLY A 54 -0.50 14.55 7.85
CA GLY A 54 -1.32 14.95 8.98
C GLY A 54 -1.54 13.77 9.90
N SER A 55 -2.52 13.87 10.78
CA SER A 55 -2.88 12.78 11.68
C SER A 55 -3.98 11.93 11.08
N GLN A 56 -3.83 10.61 11.19
CA GLN A 56 -4.90 9.70 10.81
C GLN A 56 -6.07 9.83 11.77
N THR A 57 -7.28 9.56 11.27
CA THR A 57 -8.48 9.51 12.09
C THR A 57 -8.31 8.49 13.21
N ALA A 58 -8.66 8.86 14.44
CA ALA A 58 -8.54 7.97 15.58
C ALA A 58 -9.31 6.68 15.36
N GLY A 59 -8.68 5.54 15.67
CA GLY A 59 -9.26 4.22 15.49
C GLY A 59 -9.10 3.64 14.09
N ILE A 60 -8.58 4.40 13.14
CA ILE A 60 -8.30 3.90 11.79
C ILE A 60 -6.87 3.40 11.73
N ILE A 61 -6.71 2.21 11.15
CA ILE A 61 -5.41 1.62 10.85
C ILE A 61 -5.35 1.27 9.37
N ILE A 62 -4.13 1.10 8.87
CA ILE A 62 -3.88 0.62 7.52
C ILE A 62 -3.38 -0.81 7.63
N ALA A 63 -4.17 -1.76 7.14
CA ALA A 63 -3.83 -3.19 7.24
C ALA A 63 -2.82 -3.59 6.18
N GLU A 64 -3.01 -3.14 4.94
CA GLU A 64 -2.06 -3.38 3.86
C GLU A 64 -2.29 -2.41 2.70
N ALA A 65 -1.31 -2.34 1.82
CA ALA A 65 -1.42 -1.65 0.54
C ALA A 65 -0.82 -2.54 -0.54
N ASP A 66 -1.45 -2.57 -1.71
CA ASP A 66 -0.96 -3.35 -2.83
C ASP A 66 -1.47 -2.79 -4.16
N CYS A 67 -1.11 -3.47 -5.24
CA CYS A 67 -1.58 -3.16 -6.59
C CYS A 67 -2.11 -4.44 -7.22
N LEU A 68 -3.42 -4.61 -7.20
CA LEU A 68 -4.07 -5.78 -7.79
C LEU A 68 -4.38 -5.58 -9.27
N THR A 69 -4.47 -4.32 -9.70
CA THR A 69 -4.70 -3.94 -11.09
C THR A 69 -3.71 -2.85 -11.44
N ALA A 70 -3.04 -2.96 -12.59
CA ALA A 70 -2.04 -1.97 -13.01
C ALA A 70 -2.63 -0.56 -13.00
N GLY A 71 -1.90 0.39 -12.41
CA GLY A 71 -2.32 1.77 -12.29
C GLY A 71 -3.34 2.04 -11.19
N VAL A 72 -3.64 1.05 -10.34
CA VAL A 72 -4.61 1.19 -9.25
C VAL A 72 -3.97 0.79 -7.94
N LEU A 73 -3.93 1.73 -7.01
CA LEU A 73 -3.50 1.49 -5.64
C LEU A 73 -4.68 0.96 -4.83
N THR A 74 -4.49 -0.13 -4.10
CA THR A 74 -5.48 -0.64 -3.15
C THR A 74 -4.92 -0.50 -1.74
N ILE A 75 -5.67 0.17 -0.86
CA ILE A 75 -5.34 0.27 0.56
C ILE A 75 -6.47 -0.34 1.35
N GLN A 76 -6.13 -1.26 2.24
CA GLN A 76 -7.09 -1.83 3.16
C GLN A 76 -7.02 -1.11 4.50
N PHE A 77 -8.08 -0.37 4.82
CA PHE A 77 -8.22 0.33 6.08
C PHE A 77 -8.98 -0.52 7.07
N GLY A 78 -8.62 -0.40 8.35
CA GLY A 78 -9.37 -1.00 9.44
C GLY A 78 -9.95 0.07 10.35
N ASN A 79 -11.17 -0.15 10.85
CA ASN A 79 -11.81 0.70 11.83
C ASN A 79 -12.02 -0.08 13.12
N CYS A 80 -11.30 0.31 14.16
CA CYS A 80 -11.33 -0.35 15.46
C CYS A 80 -12.36 0.28 16.41
N THR A 81 -13.21 1.18 15.93
CA THR A 81 -14.20 1.88 16.76
C THR A 81 -15.58 1.26 16.60
N GLY A 82 -16.47 1.57 17.54
CA GLY A 82 -17.86 1.10 17.52
C GLY A 82 -18.79 1.86 16.62
N SER A 83 -18.28 2.79 15.81
CA SER A 83 -19.09 3.56 14.86
C SER A 83 -18.28 3.79 13.57
N GLY A 84 -18.97 4.10 12.47
CA GLY A 84 -18.30 4.38 11.21
C GLY A 84 -17.30 5.54 11.35
N ALA A 85 -16.17 5.43 10.67
CA ALA A 85 -15.15 6.46 10.66
C ALA A 85 -14.53 6.57 9.26
N THR A 86 -14.13 7.78 8.89
CA THR A 86 -13.52 8.03 7.59
C THR A 86 -12.01 8.23 7.77
N PRO A 87 -11.17 7.44 7.07
CA PRO A 87 -9.74 7.69 7.09
C PRO A 87 -9.43 9.12 6.64
N ALA A 88 -8.36 9.68 7.17
CA ALA A 88 -8.02 11.08 6.88
C ALA A 88 -7.71 11.27 5.40
N ALA A 89 -8.28 12.32 4.82
CA ALA A 89 -7.88 12.79 3.51
C ALA A 89 -6.56 13.54 3.62
N GLY A 90 -5.70 13.38 2.63
CA GLY A 90 -4.42 14.07 2.63
C GLY A 90 -3.42 13.43 1.69
N VAL A 91 -2.17 13.84 1.83
CA VAL A 91 -1.07 13.30 1.04
C VAL A 91 -0.48 12.11 1.77
N TYR A 92 -0.60 10.94 1.14
CA TYR A 92 -0.05 9.69 1.67
C TYR A 92 1.28 9.42 1.00
N THR A 93 2.31 9.19 1.81
CA THR A 93 3.63 8.84 1.29
C THR A 93 3.74 7.33 1.20
N LEU A 94 4.03 6.85 0.00
CA LEU A 94 4.17 5.43 -0.28
C LEU A 94 5.61 5.12 -0.63
N GLN A 95 6.11 4.01 -0.10
CA GLN A 95 7.36 3.42 -0.55
C GLN A 95 7.02 2.26 -1.49
N ILE A 96 7.60 2.29 -2.68
CA ILE A 96 7.35 1.26 -3.69
C ILE A 96 8.67 0.60 -4.02
N VAL A 97 8.71 -0.73 -3.88
CA VAL A 97 9.87 -1.53 -4.24
C VAL A 97 9.50 -2.36 -5.45
N ARG A 98 10.26 -2.19 -6.52
CA ARG A 98 10.07 -2.93 -7.77
C ARG A 98 11.13 -4.01 -7.87
N SER A 99 10.68 -5.26 -7.98
CA SER A 99 11.59 -6.41 -7.98
C SER A 99 12.25 -6.60 -9.34
N ASP A 100 13.42 -7.26 -9.31
CA ASP A 100 14.17 -7.68 -10.49
C ASP A 100 13.69 -9.08 -10.89
N GLY A 101 12.46 -9.16 -11.37
CA GLY A 101 11.82 -10.41 -11.77
C GLY A 101 10.97 -11.02 -10.66
N PRO A 102 10.44 -12.24 -10.86
CA PRO A 102 9.61 -12.90 -9.85
C PRO A 102 10.37 -13.12 -8.54
N LEU A 103 9.65 -12.99 -7.43
CA LEU A 103 10.25 -13.14 -6.11
C LEU A 103 10.48 -14.62 -5.80
N PRO A 104 11.66 -14.98 -5.25
CA PRO A 104 11.90 -16.35 -4.81
C PRO A 104 11.07 -16.69 -3.56
N ALA A 105 10.79 -17.97 -3.38
CA ALA A 105 10.01 -18.43 -2.22
C ALA A 105 10.83 -18.53 -0.95
N THR A 106 12.14 -18.49 -1.04
CA THR A 106 13.06 -18.62 0.10
C THR A 106 14.07 -17.48 0.10
N ALA A 107 14.67 -17.22 1.26
CA ALA A 107 15.63 -16.12 1.40
C ALA A 107 17.01 -16.45 0.83
N VAL A 108 17.30 -17.71 0.66
CA VAL A 108 18.54 -18.20 0.03
C VAL A 108 18.24 -19.42 -0.80
#